data_cb869b330264340cc435f49ccbc754c4
#
_entry.id   cb869b330264340cc435f49ccbc754c4
#
_cell.length_a   1.000
_cell.length_b   1.000
_cell.length_c   1.000
_cell.angle_alpha   90.00
_cell.angle_beta   90.00
_cell.angle_gamma   90.00
#
_symmetry.space_group_name_H-M   'P 1'
#
loop_
_entity.id
_entity.type
_entity.pdbx_description
1 polymer ?
#
loop_
_entity_poly.entity_id
_entity_poly.type
_entity_poly.pdbx_seq_one_letter_code
_entity_poly.pdbx_strand_id
1 'polypeptide(L)'
;MRQNLSRRAACCIVLATLTGSPVYSQDIVIRTKQGTFDDVRFELGNAVIATGVAVQSEGNIASMLGRTAADVGATETVYSHAGFIAFCSAKYSRAMMEADATNIAFCPFTVFIYETKFKPGEIIVGYRRPVVPSNQGTASAKAAADVDALLAKIVAEAVK
;
A
#
# COMPACT_ATOMS: atom_id res chain seq x y z
N MET A 1 -62.14 -47.50 -17.23
CA MET A 1 -61.76 -46.39 -16.37
C MET A 1 -60.26 -46.42 -16.11
N ARG A 2 -59.45 -45.60 -16.80
CA ARG A 2 -58.00 -45.53 -16.65
C ARG A 2 -57.64 -44.17 -16.07
N GLN A 3 -57.12 -44.16 -14.86
CA GLN A 3 -56.64 -42.95 -14.22
C GLN A 3 -55.19 -42.67 -14.65
N ASN A 4 -54.97 -41.53 -15.31
CA ASN A 4 -53.62 -41.04 -15.64
C ASN A 4 -53.08 -40.28 -14.45
N LEU A 5 -52.05 -40.79 -13.81
CA LEU A 5 -51.25 -40.09 -12.80
C LEU A 5 -50.19 -39.24 -13.51
N SER A 6 -50.40 -37.92 -13.56
CA SER A 6 -49.39 -36.98 -14.04
C SER A 6 -48.36 -36.71 -12.95
N ARG A 7 -47.15 -37.20 -13.18
CA ARG A 7 -45.96 -36.89 -12.36
C ARG A 7 -45.52 -35.44 -12.65
N ARG A 8 -45.75 -34.53 -11.71
CA ARG A 8 -45.16 -33.20 -11.73
C ARG A 8 -43.74 -33.31 -11.17
N ALA A 9 -42.71 -33.18 -12.03
CA ALA A 9 -41.33 -33.03 -11.63
C ALA A 9 -41.14 -31.59 -11.15
N ALA A 10 -40.89 -31.40 -9.84
CA ALA A 10 -40.49 -30.14 -9.27
C ALA A 10 -38.99 -29.95 -9.52
N CYS A 11 -38.68 -28.99 -10.40
CA CYS A 11 -37.30 -28.57 -10.66
C CYS A 11 -36.88 -27.55 -9.57
N CYS A 12 -36.10 -28.02 -8.58
CA CYS A 12 -35.50 -27.16 -7.58
C CYS A 12 -34.31 -26.44 -8.21
N ILE A 13 -34.50 -25.16 -8.58
CA ILE A 13 -33.40 -24.25 -8.97
C ILE A 13 -32.69 -23.81 -7.69
N VAL A 14 -31.50 -24.37 -7.44
CA VAL A 14 -30.60 -23.88 -6.37
C VAL A 14 -29.91 -22.61 -6.90
N LEU A 15 -30.40 -21.47 -6.46
CA LEU A 15 -29.71 -20.19 -6.67
C LEU A 15 -28.48 -20.17 -5.77
N ALA A 16 -27.29 -20.44 -6.32
CA ALA A 16 -26.02 -20.22 -5.65
C ALA A 16 -25.76 -18.71 -5.57
N THR A 17 -26.02 -18.09 -4.41
CA THR A 17 -25.63 -16.72 -4.14
C THR A 17 -24.12 -16.67 -3.94
N LEU A 18 -23.40 -16.18 -4.94
CA LEU A 18 -22.00 -15.78 -4.83
C LEU A 18 -21.93 -14.55 -3.91
N THR A 19 -21.74 -14.76 -2.62
CA THR A 19 -21.37 -13.70 -1.69
C THR A 19 -19.91 -13.36 -1.90
N GLY A 20 -19.63 -12.50 -2.89
CA GLY A 20 -18.32 -11.86 -3.03
C GLY A 20 -18.10 -10.95 -1.81
N SER A 21 -17.24 -11.36 -0.88
CA SER A 21 -16.78 -10.46 0.18
C SER A 21 -16.08 -9.27 -0.47
N PRO A 22 -16.42 -8.03 -0.10
CA PRO A 22 -15.70 -6.87 -0.60
C PRO A 22 -14.24 -6.99 -0.15
N VAL A 23 -13.32 -7.10 -1.11
CA VAL A 23 -11.89 -6.99 -0.85
C VAL A 23 -11.62 -5.51 -0.55
N TYR A 24 -11.75 -5.11 0.70
CA TYR A 24 -11.27 -3.80 1.13
C TYR A 24 -9.75 -3.83 1.07
N SER A 25 -9.18 -2.94 0.27
CA SER A 25 -7.75 -2.67 0.28
C SER A 25 -7.37 -2.00 1.61
N GLN A 26 -7.16 -2.81 2.64
CA GLN A 26 -6.59 -2.36 3.92
C GLN A 26 -5.05 -2.28 3.88
N ASP A 27 -4.49 -2.28 2.68
CA ASP A 27 -3.05 -2.39 2.48
C ASP A 27 -2.33 -1.03 2.54
N ILE A 28 -3.06 0.09 2.60
CA ILE A 28 -2.49 1.43 2.68
C ILE A 28 -2.69 2.00 4.08
N VAL A 29 -1.58 2.31 4.74
CA VAL A 29 -1.55 3.00 6.03
C VAL A 29 -1.15 4.44 5.80
N ILE A 30 -1.95 5.38 6.30
CA ILE A 30 -1.70 6.83 6.18
C ILE A 30 -1.73 7.52 7.53
N ARG A 31 -1.02 8.65 7.60
CA ARG A 31 -1.07 9.64 8.67
C ARG A 31 -1.08 11.02 8.04
N THR A 32 -1.69 11.97 8.74
CA THR A 32 -1.81 13.36 8.29
C THR A 32 -1.07 14.28 9.25
N LYS A 33 -0.38 15.28 8.71
CA LYS A 33 0.24 16.37 9.47
C LYS A 33 -0.10 17.69 8.81
N GLN A 34 -0.37 18.73 9.60
CA GLN A 34 -0.48 20.10 9.12
C GLN A 34 0.91 20.73 9.07
N GLY A 35 1.26 21.38 7.97
CA GLY A 35 2.56 22.02 7.81
C GLY A 35 2.95 22.21 6.36
N THR A 36 4.24 22.43 6.10
CA THR A 36 4.77 22.49 4.74
C THR A 36 5.19 21.10 4.25
N PHE A 37 5.08 20.88 2.95
CA PHE A 37 5.51 19.63 2.34
C PHE A 37 7.00 19.35 2.59
N ASP A 38 7.85 20.38 2.46
CA ASP A 38 9.29 20.23 2.60
C ASP A 38 9.70 19.86 4.03
N ASP A 39 9.08 20.48 5.05
CA ASP A 39 9.35 20.14 6.45
C ASP A 39 8.96 18.67 6.75
N VAL A 40 7.77 18.26 6.36
CA VAL A 40 7.32 16.89 6.62
C VAL A 40 8.13 15.86 5.80
N ARG A 41 8.54 16.22 4.58
CA ARG A 41 9.44 15.38 3.77
C ARG A 41 10.81 15.22 4.43
N PHE A 42 11.35 16.30 4.97
CA PHE A 42 12.61 16.26 5.72
C PHE A 42 12.51 15.37 6.96
N GLU A 43 11.45 15.52 7.75
CA GLU A 43 11.20 14.66 8.91
C GLU A 43 10.99 13.19 8.52
N LEU A 44 10.34 12.92 7.40
CA LEU A 44 10.18 11.55 6.89
C LEU A 44 11.55 10.94 6.52
N GLY A 45 12.42 11.68 5.87
CA GLY A 45 13.79 11.26 5.58
C GLY A 45 14.60 10.96 6.85
N ASN A 46 14.52 11.85 7.84
CA ASN A 46 15.16 11.66 9.15
C ASN A 46 14.62 10.41 9.87
N ALA A 47 13.30 10.19 9.83
CA ALA A 47 12.68 9.01 10.44
C ALA A 47 13.16 7.71 9.80
N VAL A 48 13.38 7.67 8.48
CA VAL A 48 13.99 6.53 7.78
C VAL A 48 15.42 6.31 8.27
N ILE A 49 16.28 7.36 8.24
CA ILE A 49 17.69 7.29 8.63
C ILE A 49 17.85 6.89 10.10
N ALA A 50 16.96 7.35 10.98
CA ALA A 50 16.96 7.00 12.41
C ALA A 50 16.73 5.51 12.68
N THR A 51 16.26 4.74 11.71
CA THR A 51 16.17 3.27 11.81
C THR A 51 17.49 2.55 11.48
N GLY A 52 18.56 3.29 11.17
CA GLY A 52 19.87 2.75 10.82
C GLY A 52 19.99 2.27 9.38
N VAL A 53 19.11 2.74 8.49
CA VAL A 53 19.15 2.40 7.06
C VAL A 53 19.48 3.64 6.23
N ALA A 54 20.10 3.41 5.06
CA ALA A 54 20.34 4.45 4.08
C ALA A 54 19.17 4.54 3.10
N VAL A 55 18.80 5.76 2.73
CA VAL A 55 17.89 6.02 1.60
C VAL A 55 18.57 5.54 0.32
N GLN A 56 17.89 4.72 -0.46
CA GLN A 56 18.39 4.22 -1.74
C GLN A 56 17.96 5.07 -2.92
N SER A 57 16.71 5.52 -2.90
CA SER A 57 16.19 6.40 -3.94
C SER A 57 15.02 7.22 -3.43
N GLU A 58 14.84 8.38 -4.05
CA GLU A 58 13.69 9.24 -3.87
C GLU A 58 13.09 9.57 -5.24
N GLY A 59 11.78 9.72 -5.30
CA GLY A 59 11.08 10.08 -6.51
C GLY A 59 10.13 11.24 -6.31
N ASN A 60 10.05 12.11 -7.30
CA ASN A 60 9.07 13.22 -7.34
C ASN A 60 7.96 12.84 -8.33
N ILE A 61 6.86 12.33 -7.81
CA ILE A 61 5.70 11.88 -8.59
C ILE A 61 4.95 13.07 -9.21
N ALA A 62 4.78 14.15 -8.45
CA ALA A 62 4.09 15.34 -8.97
C ALA A 62 4.82 15.92 -10.18
N SER A 63 6.16 16.01 -10.13
CA SER A 63 6.97 16.45 -11.26
C SER A 63 6.88 15.51 -12.45
N MET A 64 6.90 14.20 -12.23
CA MET A 64 6.75 13.21 -13.30
C MET A 64 5.40 13.36 -14.00
N LEU A 65 4.30 13.43 -13.25
CA LEU A 65 2.95 13.60 -13.78
C LEU A 65 2.81 14.93 -14.53
N GLY A 66 3.40 16.02 -14.02
CA GLY A 66 3.37 17.33 -14.69
C GLY A 66 4.09 17.32 -16.04
N ARG A 67 5.27 16.69 -16.13
CA ARG A 67 6.04 16.64 -17.36
C ARG A 67 5.40 15.79 -18.46
N THR A 68 4.66 14.75 -18.08
CA THR A 68 4.03 13.81 -19.02
C THR A 68 2.56 14.11 -19.28
N ALA A 69 2.02 15.17 -18.69
CA ALA A 69 0.59 15.49 -18.78
C ALA A 69 0.12 15.63 -20.23
N ALA A 70 0.86 16.40 -21.05
CA ALA A 70 0.50 16.63 -22.46
C ALA A 70 0.51 15.33 -23.28
N ASP A 71 1.44 14.42 -23.00
CA ASP A 71 1.62 13.16 -23.75
C ASP A 71 0.41 12.22 -23.59
N VAL A 72 -0.31 12.36 -22.47
CA VAL A 72 -1.48 11.54 -22.14
C VAL A 72 -2.80 12.34 -22.16
N GLY A 73 -2.77 13.59 -22.63
CA GLY A 73 -3.95 14.46 -22.71
C GLY A 73 -4.53 14.88 -21.36
N ALA A 74 -3.72 14.88 -20.31
CA ALA A 74 -4.14 15.30 -18.97
C ALA A 74 -4.14 16.84 -18.89
N THR A 75 -5.24 17.41 -18.37
CA THR A 75 -5.42 18.86 -18.19
C THR A 75 -5.36 19.30 -16.73
N GLU A 76 -5.45 18.33 -15.81
CA GLU A 76 -5.56 18.59 -14.39
C GLU A 76 -4.45 17.89 -13.59
N THR A 77 -3.95 18.58 -12.57
CA THR A 77 -3.05 17.99 -11.58
C THR A 77 -3.82 17.58 -10.33
N VAL A 78 -3.50 16.42 -9.77
CA VAL A 78 -4.06 15.94 -8.50
C VAL A 78 -3.28 16.48 -7.31
N TYR A 79 -1.95 16.52 -7.45
CA TYR A 79 -1.02 16.84 -6.37
C TYR A 79 -0.38 18.21 -6.59
N SER A 80 -0.30 19.02 -5.50
CA SER A 80 0.63 20.15 -5.43
C SER A 80 2.06 19.62 -5.29
N HIS A 81 2.23 18.63 -4.41
CA HIS A 81 3.49 17.95 -4.17
C HIS A 81 3.23 16.46 -3.96
N ALA A 82 4.07 15.58 -4.49
CA ALA A 82 3.99 14.15 -4.23
C ALA A 82 5.33 13.46 -4.51
N GLY A 83 5.71 12.52 -3.65
CA GLY A 83 6.94 11.78 -3.80
C GLY A 83 6.99 10.51 -2.96
N PHE A 84 8.12 9.85 -3.03
CA PHE A 84 8.39 8.67 -2.21
C PHE A 84 9.86 8.61 -1.79
N ILE A 85 10.12 7.87 -0.71
CA ILE A 85 11.45 7.46 -0.26
C ILE A 85 11.48 5.93 -0.26
N ALA A 86 12.46 5.36 -0.95
CA ALA A 86 12.68 3.92 -0.99
C ALA A 86 14.00 3.55 -0.30
N PHE A 87 13.97 2.46 0.48
CA PHE A 87 15.09 1.99 1.25
C PHE A 87 15.05 0.48 1.45
N CYS A 88 16.20 -0.14 1.76
CA CYS A 88 16.27 -1.53 2.20
C CYS A 88 16.91 -1.60 3.58
N SER A 89 16.45 -2.53 4.38
CA SER A 89 17.06 -2.88 5.66
C SER A 89 17.64 -4.29 5.57
N ALA A 90 18.93 -4.43 5.78
CA ALA A 90 19.60 -5.74 5.71
C ALA A 90 18.91 -6.77 6.62
N LYS A 91 18.51 -6.37 7.84
CA LYS A 91 17.79 -7.23 8.80
C LYS A 91 16.45 -7.70 8.26
N TYR A 92 15.59 -6.75 7.87
CA TYR A 92 14.20 -7.05 7.50
C TYR A 92 14.12 -7.67 6.10
N SER A 93 14.93 -7.17 5.14
CA SER A 93 14.97 -7.74 3.79
C SER A 93 15.46 -9.18 3.81
N ARG A 94 16.51 -9.49 4.60
CA ARG A 94 17.00 -10.87 4.76
C ARG A 94 15.92 -11.77 5.36
N ALA A 95 15.28 -11.36 6.46
CA ALA A 95 14.22 -12.14 7.10
C ALA A 95 13.05 -12.44 6.15
N MET A 96 12.66 -11.46 5.32
CA MET A 96 11.62 -11.65 4.30
C MET A 96 12.05 -12.70 3.27
N MET A 97 13.24 -12.57 2.69
CA MET A 97 13.70 -13.43 1.59
C MET A 97 14.12 -14.82 2.06
N GLU A 98 14.62 -14.97 3.29
CA GLU A 98 14.90 -16.29 3.89
C GLU A 98 13.62 -17.07 4.22
N ALA A 99 12.52 -16.35 4.54
CA ALA A 99 11.23 -16.97 4.76
C ALA A 99 10.59 -17.47 3.47
N ASP A 100 10.70 -16.70 2.37
CA ASP A 100 10.27 -17.06 1.03
C ASP A 100 10.97 -16.16 0.00
N ALA A 101 11.62 -16.74 -1.00
CA ALA A 101 12.37 -15.98 -2.02
C ALA A 101 11.50 -15.00 -2.81
N THR A 102 10.20 -15.28 -2.99
CA THR A 102 9.28 -14.38 -3.71
C THR A 102 8.99 -13.09 -2.94
N ASN A 103 9.30 -13.03 -1.65
CA ASN A 103 9.20 -11.81 -0.85
C ASN A 103 10.16 -10.70 -1.29
N ILE A 104 11.06 -10.98 -2.23
CA ILE A 104 11.86 -9.94 -2.92
C ILE A 104 10.96 -8.86 -3.54
N ALA A 105 9.73 -9.19 -3.89
CA ALA A 105 8.73 -8.25 -4.43
C ALA A 105 8.40 -7.07 -3.50
N PHE A 106 8.70 -7.18 -2.20
CA PHE A 106 8.50 -6.10 -1.21
C PHE A 106 9.73 -5.21 -1.04
N CYS A 107 10.85 -5.49 -1.71
CA CYS A 107 12.08 -4.72 -1.62
C CYS A 107 12.34 -3.94 -2.92
N PRO A 108 12.62 -2.63 -2.86
CA PRO A 108 12.80 -1.80 -1.67
C PRO A 108 11.49 -1.49 -0.94
N PHE A 109 11.57 -1.31 0.38
CA PHE A 109 10.47 -0.77 1.16
C PHE A 109 10.25 0.69 0.79
N THR A 110 8.99 1.11 0.69
CA THR A 110 8.66 2.45 0.22
C THR A 110 7.68 3.13 1.16
N VAL A 111 8.00 4.38 1.51
CA VAL A 111 7.08 5.32 2.15
C VAL A 111 6.78 6.44 1.18
N PHE A 112 5.55 6.92 1.15
CA PHE A 112 5.11 7.99 0.27
C PHE A 112 4.67 9.21 1.07
N ILE A 113 4.71 10.36 0.41
CA ILE A 113 4.26 11.64 0.95
C ILE A 113 3.58 12.42 -0.17
N TYR A 114 2.47 13.10 0.15
CA TYR A 114 1.82 13.98 -0.81
C TYR A 114 1.01 15.09 -0.15
N GLU A 115 0.79 16.14 -0.92
CA GLU A 115 -0.15 17.22 -0.71
C GLU A 115 -1.04 17.36 -1.94
N THR A 116 -2.35 17.41 -1.74
CA THR A 116 -3.27 17.63 -2.86
C THR A 116 -3.50 19.11 -3.08
N LYS A 117 -3.79 19.51 -4.33
CA LYS A 117 -4.18 20.91 -4.65
C LYS A 117 -5.47 21.35 -3.95
N PHE A 118 -6.29 20.40 -3.47
CA PHE A 118 -7.58 20.67 -2.84
C PHE A 118 -7.50 20.94 -1.34
N LYS A 119 -6.39 20.56 -0.70
CA LYS A 119 -6.16 20.71 0.73
C LYS A 119 -4.73 21.18 1.01
N PRO A 120 -4.40 22.43 0.69
CA PRO A 120 -3.07 22.97 0.95
C PRO A 120 -2.75 22.94 2.45
N GLY A 121 -1.52 22.53 2.79
CA GLY A 121 -1.05 22.40 4.17
C GLY A 121 -1.46 21.11 4.87
N GLU A 122 -2.33 20.26 4.26
CA GLU A 122 -2.62 18.92 4.75
C GLU A 122 -1.68 17.93 4.07
N ILE A 123 -0.63 17.53 4.76
CA ILE A 123 0.39 16.61 4.24
C ILE A 123 0.05 15.19 4.66
N ILE A 124 -0.07 14.29 3.70
CA ILE A 124 -0.32 12.87 3.91
C ILE A 124 0.98 12.11 3.77
N VAL A 125 1.32 11.30 4.76
CA VAL A 125 2.45 10.38 4.76
C VAL A 125 1.93 8.97 4.94
N GLY A 126 2.50 8.01 4.22
CA GLY A 126 2.01 6.64 4.34
C GLY A 126 2.91 5.61 3.67
N TYR A 127 2.43 4.38 3.72
CA TYR A 127 3.09 3.25 3.09
C TYR A 127 2.06 2.19 2.69
N ARG A 128 2.47 1.30 1.79
CA ARG A 128 1.72 0.08 1.48
C ARG A 128 2.17 -1.04 2.42
N ARG A 129 1.22 -1.64 3.14
CA ARG A 129 1.48 -2.77 4.02
C ARG A 129 1.99 -3.98 3.22
N PRO A 130 3.07 -4.66 3.64
CA PRO A 130 3.48 -5.90 3.03
C PRO A 130 2.52 -7.03 3.43
N VAL A 131 1.67 -7.44 2.50
CA VAL A 131 0.74 -8.55 2.70
C VAL A 131 1.25 -9.76 1.91
N VAL A 132 1.61 -10.81 2.63
CA VAL A 132 2.06 -12.07 2.04
C VAL A 132 0.90 -13.05 1.91
N PRO A 133 0.86 -13.89 0.87
CA PRO A 133 -0.15 -14.93 0.73
C PRO A 133 -0.15 -15.91 1.91
N SER A 134 -1.31 -16.37 2.33
CA SER A 134 -1.45 -17.28 3.48
C SER A 134 -0.74 -18.63 3.30
N ASN A 135 -0.52 -19.05 2.06
CA ASN A 135 0.19 -20.29 1.72
C ASN A 135 1.73 -20.17 1.83
N GLN A 136 2.29 -18.98 2.06
CA GLN A 136 3.73 -18.80 2.29
C GLN A 136 4.19 -19.13 3.73
N GLY A 137 3.25 -19.51 4.61
CA GLY A 137 3.54 -19.98 5.96
C GLY A 137 3.77 -18.88 6.99
N THR A 138 3.97 -19.32 8.24
CA THR A 138 4.06 -18.41 9.41
C THR A 138 5.33 -17.57 9.43
N ALA A 139 6.43 -18.06 8.87
CA ALA A 139 7.70 -17.31 8.81
C ALA A 139 7.58 -16.05 7.94
N SER A 140 6.99 -16.19 6.73
CA SER A 140 6.70 -15.04 5.85
C SER A 140 5.73 -14.06 6.49
N ALA A 141 4.66 -14.56 7.10
CA ALA A 141 3.68 -13.72 7.79
C ALA A 141 4.32 -12.92 8.93
N LYS A 142 5.20 -13.55 9.72
CA LYS A 142 5.95 -12.88 10.78
C LYS A 142 6.89 -11.82 10.22
N ALA A 143 7.68 -12.16 9.21
CA ALA A 143 8.62 -11.22 8.60
C ALA A 143 7.89 -10.01 8.00
N ALA A 144 6.73 -10.21 7.35
CA ALA A 144 5.89 -9.13 6.83
C ALA A 144 5.33 -8.24 7.96
N ALA A 145 4.90 -8.82 9.08
CA ALA A 145 4.46 -8.07 10.26
C ALA A 145 5.58 -7.23 10.88
N ASP A 146 6.81 -7.75 10.93
CA ASP A 146 7.97 -7.01 11.43
C ASP A 146 8.30 -5.81 10.50
N VAL A 147 8.15 -5.96 9.18
CA VAL A 147 8.28 -4.85 8.20
C VAL A 147 7.16 -3.85 8.36
N ASP A 148 5.90 -4.29 8.53
CA ASP A 148 4.75 -3.41 8.78
C ASP A 148 5.00 -2.54 10.02
N ALA A 149 5.48 -3.13 11.11
CA ALA A 149 5.82 -2.40 12.33
C ALA A 149 6.94 -1.36 12.12
N LEU A 150 7.97 -1.69 11.32
CA LEU A 150 9.02 -0.74 10.95
C LEU A 150 8.45 0.46 10.19
N LEU A 151 7.65 0.21 9.15
CA LEU A 151 7.07 1.25 8.31
C LEU A 151 6.08 2.12 9.10
N ALA A 152 5.27 1.50 9.95
CA ALA A 152 4.36 2.22 10.85
C ALA A 152 5.10 3.16 11.81
N LYS A 153 6.24 2.72 12.36
CA LYS A 153 7.10 3.56 13.21
C LYS A 153 7.64 4.75 12.43
N ILE A 154 8.20 4.54 11.24
CA ILE A 154 8.75 5.62 10.40
C ILE A 154 7.69 6.67 10.11
N VAL A 155 6.50 6.25 9.65
CA VAL A 155 5.40 7.17 9.32
C VAL A 155 4.88 7.90 10.57
N ALA A 156 4.83 7.24 11.73
CA ALA A 156 4.41 7.88 12.97
C ALA A 156 5.42 8.94 13.45
N GLU A 157 6.73 8.70 13.31
CA GLU A 157 7.77 9.67 13.66
C GLU A 157 7.71 10.91 12.76
N ALA A 158 7.52 10.73 11.46
CA ALA A 158 7.48 11.82 10.48
C ALA A 158 6.34 12.83 10.71
N VAL A 159 5.31 12.47 11.46
CA VAL A 159 4.13 13.31 11.69
C VAL A 159 4.01 13.80 13.15
N LYS A 160 5.03 13.60 13.97
CA LYS A 160 5.11 14.20 15.30
C LYS A 160 5.34 15.70 15.20
#